data_b482bae2ee8b5d3ab9def7a62b3d5d6c
#
_entry.id   b482bae2ee8b5d3ab9def7a62b3d5d6c
#
_cell.length_a   1.000
_cell.length_b   1.000
_cell.length_c   1.000
_cell.angle_alpha   90.00
_cell.angle_beta   90.00
_cell.angle_gamma   90.00
#
_symmetry.space_group_name_H-M   'P 1'
#
loop_
_entity.id
_entity.type
_entity.pdbx_description
1 polymer ?
#
loop_
_entity_poly.entity_id
_entity_poly.type
_entity_poly.pdbx_seq_one_letter_code
_entity_poly.pdbx_strand_id
1 'polypeptide(L)'
;RLKKRFGADAAILGVGKAADMQLSLSTFFCTYPDGDPQYHCPRNGFGDIPGSKGLRAVVVTGNGYFGRECRDRDNFFKTGKRLARIILESEVCGQALPAYGSITLLELLKDREKRTDFLERDSQKLYNRTREPSVRISAAEKQKEGRREARKTNYCCAPMCVVGCLNRHMSNDGEAYISPDQSEVMAALKRGFNIDDMAFTKQVQKRAMDLGITGTEFVTAAKMYLSAEGKRQDRESILGLLEEIDQGTLTGRLVASRTEGILRLYPDREDLVPLLDRKAIDDEMRFDIRLERIDERYRSVPDIEYLYDQIFVLENLGFCIFTSFALLNNREAMELMAELFTYRTGVKTDFIQLMEYAKSCREKEMKYEEDNSIRNMSANIPPFTKVLYRYFEK
;
A
#
# COMPACT_ATOMS: atom_id res chain seq x y z
N ARG A 1 15.55 14.44 -15.37
CA ARG A 1 16.41 14.12 -16.53
C ARG A 1 15.68 13.24 -17.54
N LEU A 2 15.04 12.13 -17.12
CA LEU A 2 14.36 11.21 -18.04
C LEU A 2 13.20 11.89 -18.80
N LYS A 3 12.34 12.66 -18.13
CA LYS A 3 11.26 13.42 -18.80
C LYS A 3 11.80 14.46 -19.80
N LYS A 4 12.94 15.08 -19.51
CA LYS A 4 13.60 15.98 -20.48
C LYS A 4 14.08 15.23 -21.73
N ARG A 5 14.46 13.97 -21.59
CA ARG A 5 14.95 13.14 -22.70
C ARG A 5 13.83 12.46 -23.50
N PHE A 6 12.79 11.98 -22.82
CA PHE A 6 11.77 11.14 -23.42
C PHE A 6 10.39 11.81 -23.56
N GLY A 7 10.25 13.04 -23.11
CA GLY A 7 9.00 13.81 -23.14
C GLY A 7 8.32 13.91 -21.78
N ALA A 8 7.52 14.95 -21.60
CA ALA A 8 6.80 15.22 -20.35
C ALA A 8 5.78 14.10 -20.02
N ASP A 9 5.20 13.50 -21.05
CA ASP A 9 4.16 12.45 -20.93
C ASP A 9 4.74 11.03 -20.77
N ALA A 10 6.08 10.90 -20.72
CA ALA A 10 6.71 9.61 -20.52
C ALA A 10 6.34 9.03 -19.15
N ALA A 11 5.82 7.80 -19.14
CA ALA A 11 5.62 7.01 -17.92
C ALA A 11 6.96 6.38 -17.51
N ILE A 12 7.33 6.52 -16.24
CA ILE A 12 8.60 6.04 -15.72
C ILE A 12 8.34 5.19 -14.48
N LEU A 13 8.83 3.95 -14.51
CA LEU A 13 9.02 3.12 -13.33
C LEU A 13 10.51 3.09 -13.03
N GLY A 14 10.91 3.37 -11.81
CA GLY A 14 12.33 3.45 -11.48
C GLY A 14 12.63 3.20 -10.01
N VAL A 15 13.92 3.26 -9.69
CA VAL A 15 14.45 3.10 -8.34
C VAL A 15 15.35 4.27 -7.99
N GLY A 16 15.49 4.53 -6.67
CA GLY A 16 16.31 5.62 -6.14
C GLY A 16 17.75 5.22 -5.85
N LYS A 17 18.47 6.14 -5.21
CA LYS A 17 19.87 5.96 -4.79
C LYS A 17 20.08 4.74 -3.89
N ALA A 18 19.13 4.45 -3.02
CA ALA A 18 19.19 3.29 -2.12
C ALA A 18 19.30 1.97 -2.88
N ALA A 19 18.63 1.85 -4.03
CA ALA A 19 18.71 0.67 -4.87
C ALA A 19 20.08 0.51 -5.54
N ASP A 20 20.73 1.61 -5.93
CA ASP A 20 22.09 1.57 -6.46
C ASP A 20 23.09 1.03 -5.45
N MET A 21 22.83 1.29 -4.18
CA MET A 21 23.60 0.75 -3.05
C MET A 21 23.15 -0.64 -2.59
N GLN A 22 22.16 -1.24 -3.26
CA GLN A 22 21.56 -2.54 -2.97
C GLN A 22 21.01 -2.64 -1.54
N LEU A 23 20.38 -1.56 -1.05
CA LEU A 23 19.83 -1.52 0.29
C LEU A 23 18.44 -2.16 0.32
N SER A 24 18.21 -3.04 1.28
CA SER A 24 16.95 -3.79 1.41
C SER A 24 15.71 -2.92 1.67
N LEU A 25 15.90 -1.71 2.23
CA LEU A 25 14.82 -0.73 2.39
C LEU A 25 14.42 -0.04 1.07
N SER A 26 15.15 -0.26 -0.03
CA SER A 26 14.89 0.43 -1.29
C SER A 26 13.54 0.06 -1.89
N THR A 27 12.91 1.06 -2.53
CA THR A 27 11.57 0.94 -3.13
C THR A 27 11.57 1.37 -4.58
N PHE A 28 10.51 1.00 -5.30
CA PHE A 28 10.19 1.55 -6.60
C PHE A 28 9.49 2.91 -6.49
N PHE A 29 9.63 3.71 -7.53
CA PHE A 29 8.73 4.84 -7.78
C PHE A 29 8.14 4.73 -9.20
N CYS A 30 6.97 5.31 -9.41
CA CYS A 30 6.41 5.51 -10.74
C CYS A 30 5.92 6.96 -10.89
N THR A 31 5.92 7.44 -12.13
CA THR A 31 5.30 8.70 -12.44
C THR A 31 3.79 8.58 -12.30
N TYR A 32 3.18 9.64 -11.79
CA TYR A 32 1.74 9.75 -11.72
C TYR A 32 1.13 9.83 -13.14
N PRO A 33 -0.15 9.46 -13.35
CA PRO A 33 -0.78 9.53 -14.66
C PRO A 33 -0.75 10.93 -15.31
N ASP A 34 -0.79 12.00 -14.51
CA ASP A 34 -0.60 13.38 -14.93
C ASP A 34 0.88 13.83 -14.89
N GLY A 35 1.76 12.94 -14.45
CA GLY A 35 3.20 13.13 -14.46
C GLY A 35 3.80 13.84 -13.26
N ASP A 36 3.00 14.37 -12.32
CA ASP A 36 3.48 15.15 -11.17
C ASP A 36 2.44 15.14 -10.05
N PRO A 37 2.83 14.98 -8.78
CA PRO A 37 4.12 14.56 -8.25
C PRO A 37 4.38 13.05 -8.42
N GLN A 38 5.62 12.62 -8.17
CA GLN A 38 6.01 11.20 -8.25
C GLN A 38 5.28 10.37 -7.20
N TYR A 39 4.85 9.19 -7.60
CA TYR A 39 4.27 8.20 -6.71
C TYR A 39 5.33 7.18 -6.29
N HIS A 40 5.61 7.08 -5.00
CA HIS A 40 6.42 6.01 -4.46
C HIS A 40 5.57 4.77 -4.17
N CYS A 41 6.12 3.60 -4.46
CA CYS A 41 5.59 2.30 -4.06
C CYS A 41 6.25 1.92 -2.72
N PRO A 42 5.84 2.48 -1.59
CA PRO A 42 6.63 2.46 -0.36
C PRO A 42 6.61 1.12 0.37
N ARG A 43 5.68 0.26 0.02
CA ARG A 43 5.53 -1.03 0.69
C ARG A 43 6.35 -2.10 -0.02
N ASN A 44 6.88 -3.04 0.78
CA ASN A 44 7.59 -4.26 0.37
C ASN A 44 9.01 -4.10 -0.18
N GLY A 45 9.53 -2.90 -0.41
CA GLY A 45 10.88 -2.72 -0.90
C GLY A 45 11.07 -3.20 -2.34
N PHE A 46 11.93 -4.22 -2.53
CA PHE A 46 12.32 -4.81 -3.83
C PHE A 46 13.08 -3.88 -4.79
N GLY A 47 13.38 -2.67 -4.41
CA GLY A 47 14.17 -1.75 -5.25
C GLY A 47 15.62 -2.22 -5.43
N ASP A 48 16.15 -3.00 -4.49
CA ASP A 48 17.47 -3.62 -4.53
C ASP A 48 17.60 -4.66 -5.65
N ILE A 49 16.54 -5.37 -6.01
CA ILE A 49 16.55 -6.36 -7.10
C ILE A 49 16.92 -5.74 -8.44
N PRO A 50 16.22 -4.71 -8.98
CA PRO A 50 16.67 -4.05 -10.20
C PRO A 50 17.99 -3.30 -9.99
N GLY A 51 18.26 -2.75 -8.81
CA GLY A 51 19.52 -2.12 -8.47
C GLY A 51 20.70 -3.09 -8.63
N SER A 52 20.60 -4.31 -8.12
CA SER A 52 21.63 -5.36 -8.26
C SER A 52 21.89 -5.78 -9.71
N LYS A 53 20.91 -5.56 -10.59
CA LYS A 53 20.99 -5.84 -12.04
C LYS A 53 21.38 -4.61 -12.87
N GLY A 54 21.68 -3.47 -12.23
CA GLY A 54 21.98 -2.22 -12.91
C GLY A 54 20.79 -1.55 -13.61
N LEU A 55 19.56 -2.02 -13.35
CA LEU A 55 18.35 -1.46 -13.94
C LEU A 55 17.82 -0.32 -13.07
N ARG A 56 17.94 0.92 -13.54
CA ARG A 56 17.49 2.11 -12.80
C ARG A 56 16.10 2.57 -13.14
N ALA A 57 15.68 2.40 -14.38
CA ALA A 57 14.36 2.82 -14.80
C ALA A 57 13.90 2.10 -16.06
N VAL A 58 12.60 1.91 -16.16
CA VAL A 58 11.87 1.56 -17.38
C VAL A 58 11.08 2.79 -17.79
N VAL A 59 11.26 3.24 -19.04
CA VAL A 59 10.56 4.39 -19.60
C VAL A 59 9.65 3.90 -20.71
N VAL A 60 8.37 4.24 -20.60
CA VAL A 60 7.36 3.91 -21.59
C VAL A 60 6.89 5.22 -22.24
N THR A 61 7.06 5.31 -23.55
CA THR A 61 6.55 6.40 -24.38
C THR A 61 5.63 5.83 -25.44
N GLY A 62 4.60 6.55 -25.83
CA GLY A 62 3.68 6.08 -26.86
C GLY A 62 2.70 7.15 -27.29
N ASN A 63 2.32 7.10 -28.57
CA ASN A 63 1.41 8.06 -29.18
C ASN A 63 -0.02 7.51 -29.30
N GLY A 64 -0.41 6.57 -28.46
CA GLY A 64 -1.75 6.02 -28.55
C GLY A 64 -1.98 4.81 -27.64
N TYR A 65 -3.22 4.42 -27.55
CA TYR A 65 -3.67 3.27 -26.78
C TYR A 65 -3.52 1.98 -27.61
N PHE A 66 -2.56 1.16 -27.22
CA PHE A 66 -2.41 -0.21 -27.77
C PHE A 66 -3.06 -1.23 -26.83
N GLY A 67 -4.33 -1.03 -26.51
CA GLY A 67 -5.07 -2.04 -25.77
C GLY A 67 -5.34 -3.25 -26.66
N ARG A 68 -5.14 -4.47 -26.13
CA ARG A 68 -5.72 -5.65 -26.77
C ARG A 68 -7.23 -5.43 -26.89
N GLU A 69 -7.78 -5.71 -28.07
CA GLU A 69 -9.22 -5.62 -28.27
C GLU A 69 -9.96 -6.51 -27.28
N CYS A 70 -10.99 -5.97 -26.66
CA CYS A 70 -11.94 -6.76 -25.88
C CYS A 70 -12.68 -7.70 -26.83
N ARG A 71 -12.78 -8.97 -26.49
CA ARG A 71 -13.53 -9.95 -27.30
C ARG A 71 -15.02 -9.64 -27.35
N ASP A 72 -15.56 -9.19 -26.24
CA ASP A 72 -16.93 -8.70 -26.14
C ASP A 72 -16.93 -7.36 -25.39
N ARG A 73 -16.74 -6.30 -26.18
CA ARG A 73 -16.60 -4.95 -25.66
C ARG A 73 -17.85 -4.45 -24.95
N ASP A 74 -19.01 -4.72 -25.53
CA ASP A 74 -20.27 -4.18 -25.00
C ASP A 74 -20.62 -4.79 -23.64
N ASN A 75 -20.50 -6.11 -23.53
CA ASN A 75 -20.73 -6.79 -22.26
C ASN A 75 -19.64 -6.46 -21.24
N PHE A 76 -18.38 -6.32 -21.66
CA PHE A 76 -17.30 -5.86 -20.78
C PHE A 76 -17.63 -4.52 -20.13
N PHE A 77 -18.07 -3.52 -20.92
CA PHE A 77 -18.43 -2.21 -20.37
C PHE A 77 -19.71 -2.23 -19.51
N LYS A 78 -20.70 -3.02 -19.87
CA LYS A 78 -21.92 -3.19 -19.05
C LYS A 78 -21.59 -3.80 -17.69
N THR A 79 -20.84 -4.90 -17.69
CA THR A 79 -20.39 -5.59 -16.47
C THR A 79 -19.47 -4.70 -15.64
N GLY A 80 -18.53 -3.97 -16.27
CA GLY A 80 -17.67 -3.02 -15.58
C GLY A 80 -18.42 -1.89 -14.88
N LYS A 81 -19.52 -1.40 -15.47
CA LYS A 81 -20.39 -0.39 -14.82
C LYS A 81 -21.12 -0.97 -13.58
N ARG A 82 -21.55 -2.23 -13.66
CA ARG A 82 -22.18 -2.91 -12.50
C ARG A 82 -21.16 -3.07 -11.38
N LEU A 83 -19.96 -3.55 -11.68
CA LEU A 83 -18.89 -3.70 -10.70
C LEU A 83 -18.47 -2.37 -10.09
N ALA A 84 -18.34 -1.31 -10.90
CA ALA A 84 -18.05 0.03 -10.40
C ALA A 84 -19.13 0.56 -9.45
N ARG A 85 -20.41 0.21 -9.67
CA ARG A 85 -21.49 0.58 -8.75
C ARG A 85 -21.33 -0.09 -7.40
N ILE A 86 -21.01 -1.39 -7.36
CA ILE A 86 -20.74 -2.12 -6.11
C ILE A 86 -19.60 -1.45 -5.32
N ILE A 87 -18.51 -1.04 -6.01
CA ILE A 87 -17.42 -0.31 -5.37
C ILE A 87 -17.87 1.04 -4.80
N LEU A 88 -18.68 1.79 -5.54
CA LEU A 88 -19.15 3.11 -5.14
C LEU A 88 -20.20 3.07 -4.01
N GLU A 89 -20.94 1.98 -3.89
CA GLU A 89 -21.91 1.76 -2.81
C GLU A 89 -21.28 1.26 -1.52
N SER A 90 -20.02 0.81 -1.57
CA SER A 90 -19.27 0.36 -0.39
C SER A 90 -18.97 1.52 0.55
N GLU A 91 -19.21 1.33 1.85
CA GLU A 91 -18.88 2.32 2.90
C GLU A 91 -17.38 2.66 2.90
N VAL A 92 -16.52 1.66 2.70
CA VAL A 92 -15.07 1.87 2.68
C VAL A 92 -14.62 2.43 1.34
N CYS A 93 -14.94 1.75 0.23
CA CYS A 93 -14.41 2.11 -1.09
C CYS A 93 -15.04 3.36 -1.69
N GLY A 94 -16.37 3.51 -1.51
CA GLY A 94 -17.13 4.61 -2.10
C GLY A 94 -17.27 5.84 -1.20
N GLN A 95 -17.03 5.71 0.11
CA GLN A 95 -17.24 6.78 1.08
C GLN A 95 -15.96 7.14 1.84
N ALA A 96 -15.44 6.25 2.70
CA ALA A 96 -14.36 6.57 3.60
C ALA A 96 -13.01 6.80 2.88
N LEU A 97 -12.62 5.92 1.99
CA LEU A 97 -11.38 6.09 1.20
C LEU A 97 -11.39 7.34 0.32
N PRO A 98 -12.46 7.68 -0.42
CA PRO A 98 -12.51 8.94 -1.16
C PRO A 98 -12.50 10.19 -0.29
N ALA A 99 -13.06 10.11 0.92
CA ALA A 99 -13.14 11.26 1.82
C ALA A 99 -11.85 11.49 2.60
N TYR A 100 -11.22 10.42 3.10
CA TYR A 100 -10.12 10.50 4.07
C TYR A 100 -8.80 9.92 3.54
N GLY A 101 -8.84 9.15 2.46
CA GLY A 101 -7.66 8.50 1.90
C GLY A 101 -7.29 7.21 2.63
N SER A 102 -6.08 6.73 2.36
CA SER A 102 -5.56 5.46 2.91
C SER A 102 -5.46 5.44 4.44
N ILE A 103 -5.52 6.59 5.10
CA ILE A 103 -5.57 6.70 6.56
C ILE A 103 -6.77 5.96 7.17
N THR A 104 -7.86 5.79 6.39
CA THR A 104 -9.02 4.98 6.77
C THR A 104 -8.62 3.58 7.21
N LEU A 105 -7.58 3.01 6.60
CA LEU A 105 -7.13 1.65 6.90
C LEU A 105 -6.57 1.51 8.32
N LEU A 106 -5.88 2.55 8.83
CA LEU A 106 -5.39 2.55 10.20
C LEU A 106 -6.54 2.53 11.22
N GLU A 107 -7.64 3.15 10.85
CA GLU A 107 -8.80 3.22 11.71
C GLU A 107 -9.60 1.92 11.72
N LEU A 108 -9.65 1.20 10.59
CA LEU A 108 -10.28 -0.12 10.51
C LEU A 108 -9.61 -1.17 11.38
N LEU A 109 -8.38 -0.91 11.85
CA LEU A 109 -7.65 -1.79 12.75
C LEU A 109 -8.03 -1.62 14.22
N LYS A 110 -8.71 -0.52 14.61
CA LYS A 110 -8.74 -0.11 16.00
C LYS A 110 -9.83 -0.73 16.86
N ASP A 111 -11.06 -0.84 16.52
CA ASP A 111 -12.06 -1.34 17.47
C ASP A 111 -13.36 -1.82 16.82
N ARG A 112 -13.88 -2.94 17.36
CA ARG A 112 -14.97 -3.70 16.78
C ARG A 112 -16.37 -3.15 17.10
N GLU A 113 -16.54 -2.55 18.28
CA GLU A 113 -17.85 -2.17 18.80
C GLU A 113 -18.40 -0.84 18.30
N LYS A 114 -17.55 0.00 17.71
CA LYS A 114 -17.87 1.39 17.33
C LYS A 114 -17.80 1.65 15.82
N ARG A 115 -18.02 0.66 15.01
CA ARG A 115 -17.60 0.64 13.61
C ARG A 115 -18.26 1.67 12.67
N THR A 116 -19.53 1.95 12.80
CA THR A 116 -20.24 2.95 11.96
C THR A 116 -19.93 4.38 12.37
N ASP A 117 -19.94 4.66 13.65
CA ASP A 117 -19.52 5.93 14.23
C ASP A 117 -18.02 6.21 14.05
N PHE A 118 -17.27 5.18 13.85
CA PHE A 118 -15.85 5.10 13.76
C PHE A 118 -15.29 5.53 12.40
N LEU A 119 -15.80 5.01 11.29
CA LEU A 119 -15.37 5.41 9.94
C LEU A 119 -15.59 6.92 9.72
N GLU A 120 -16.62 7.49 10.32
CA GLU A 120 -16.94 8.89 10.16
C GLU A 120 -16.18 9.79 11.14
N ARG A 121 -16.16 9.46 12.44
CA ARG A 121 -15.57 10.32 13.46
C ARG A 121 -14.06 10.21 13.62
N ASP A 122 -13.52 9.01 13.61
CA ASP A 122 -12.09 8.81 13.92
C ASP A 122 -11.23 8.94 12.67
N SER A 123 -11.70 8.48 11.52
CA SER A 123 -11.07 8.79 10.24
C SER A 123 -11.11 10.31 9.98
N GLN A 124 -12.20 10.99 10.33
CA GLN A 124 -12.29 12.45 10.24
C GLN A 124 -11.28 13.14 11.16
N LYS A 125 -11.14 12.70 12.41
CA LYS A 125 -10.14 13.26 13.34
C LYS A 125 -8.72 13.06 12.85
N LEU A 126 -8.40 11.85 12.40
CA LEU A 126 -7.09 11.52 11.90
C LEU A 126 -6.79 12.28 10.60
N TYR A 127 -7.75 12.33 9.69
CA TYR A 127 -7.67 13.14 8.48
C TYR A 127 -7.46 14.62 8.78
N ASN A 128 -8.18 15.19 9.73
CA ASN A 128 -8.03 16.58 10.11
C ASN A 128 -6.66 16.87 10.75
N ARG A 129 -6.07 15.91 11.47
CA ARG A 129 -4.70 16.01 12.01
C ARG A 129 -3.64 15.94 10.93
N THR A 130 -3.86 15.16 9.88
CA THR A 130 -2.91 14.94 8.78
C THR A 130 -3.12 15.88 7.61
N ARG A 131 -4.33 16.47 7.50
CA ARG A 131 -4.67 17.41 6.45
C ARG A 131 -3.99 18.74 6.65
N GLU A 132 -3.34 19.20 5.59
CA GLU A 132 -2.79 20.53 5.58
C GLU A 132 -3.77 21.57 5.07
N PRO A 133 -3.86 22.72 5.76
CA PRO A 133 -4.65 23.83 5.26
C PRO A 133 -4.20 24.34 3.87
N SER A 134 -2.91 24.21 3.58
CA SER A 134 -2.29 24.62 2.31
C SER A 134 -2.62 23.72 1.12
N VAL A 135 -3.09 22.51 1.35
CA VAL A 135 -3.56 21.58 0.30
C VAL A 135 -4.99 21.89 -0.12
N ARG A 136 -5.61 22.94 0.37
CA ARG A 136 -6.85 23.45 -0.20
C ARG A 136 -6.58 23.84 -1.64
N ILE A 137 -7.01 23.00 -2.57
CA ILE A 137 -7.05 23.34 -3.99
C ILE A 137 -7.76 24.69 -4.11
N SER A 138 -7.11 25.66 -4.72
CA SER A 138 -7.69 26.98 -4.89
C SER A 138 -9.01 26.89 -5.65
N ALA A 139 -9.92 27.84 -5.45
CA ALA A 139 -11.19 27.85 -6.17
C ALA A 139 -11.00 27.87 -7.71
N ALA A 140 -9.89 28.41 -8.20
CA ALA A 140 -9.52 28.44 -9.60
C ALA A 140 -9.05 27.06 -10.12
N GLU A 141 -8.35 26.27 -9.31
CA GLU A 141 -7.98 24.91 -9.66
C GLU A 141 -9.22 24.00 -9.64
N LYS A 142 -10.14 24.19 -8.69
CA LYS A 142 -11.42 23.45 -8.64
C LYS A 142 -12.29 23.69 -9.88
N GLN A 143 -12.21 24.87 -10.49
CA GLN A 143 -12.93 25.18 -11.71
C GLN A 143 -12.33 24.51 -12.95
N LYS A 144 -11.02 24.28 -12.98
CA LYS A 144 -10.32 23.57 -14.06
C LYS A 144 -10.51 22.06 -14.01
N GLU A 145 -10.69 21.49 -12.83
CA GLU A 145 -10.76 20.04 -12.60
C GLU A 145 -12.19 19.46 -12.75
N GLY A 146 -13.20 20.28 -13.02
CA GLY A 146 -14.57 19.83 -13.24
C GLY A 146 -15.33 19.36 -11.98
N ARG A 147 -16.66 19.25 -12.09
CA ARG A 147 -17.56 18.98 -10.96
C ARG A 147 -17.35 17.64 -10.25
N ARG A 148 -16.72 16.65 -10.90
CA ARG A 148 -16.44 15.33 -10.31
C ARG A 148 -15.26 15.36 -9.34
N GLU A 149 -14.26 16.17 -9.62
CA GLU A 149 -13.03 16.29 -8.81
C GLU A 149 -13.22 17.24 -7.62
N ALA A 150 -14.15 18.18 -7.71
CA ALA A 150 -14.46 19.09 -6.61
C ALA A 150 -14.93 18.39 -5.31
N ARG A 151 -15.34 17.13 -5.37
CA ARG A 151 -15.71 16.31 -4.20
C ARG A 151 -14.59 15.44 -3.67
N LYS A 152 -13.53 15.17 -4.46
CA LYS A 152 -12.42 14.32 -4.07
C LYS A 152 -11.25 15.19 -3.66
N THR A 153 -10.84 15.07 -2.40
CA THR A 153 -9.64 15.73 -1.87
C THR A 153 -8.38 14.91 -2.14
N ASN A 154 -8.53 13.70 -2.67
CA ASN A 154 -7.49 12.72 -2.86
C ASN A 154 -7.20 12.47 -4.35
N TYR A 155 -6.02 11.96 -4.61
CA TYR A 155 -5.55 11.60 -5.95
C TYR A 155 -5.88 10.16 -6.30
N CYS A 156 -5.92 9.89 -7.61
CA CYS A 156 -6.04 8.55 -8.16
C CYS A 156 -4.69 8.06 -8.64
N CYS A 157 -4.23 6.89 -8.21
CA CYS A 157 -2.97 6.29 -8.68
C CYS A 157 -3.08 5.67 -10.09
N ALA A 158 -4.31 5.49 -10.57
CA ALA A 158 -4.57 4.95 -11.89
C ALA A 158 -5.63 5.78 -12.61
N PRO A 159 -5.57 5.88 -13.96
CA PRO A 159 -6.62 6.52 -14.74
C PRO A 159 -7.98 5.89 -14.45
N MET A 160 -9.01 6.71 -14.37
CA MET A 160 -10.40 6.29 -14.13
C MET A 160 -10.66 5.54 -12.81
N CYS A 161 -9.76 5.58 -11.85
CA CYS A 161 -9.99 5.01 -10.54
C CYS A 161 -11.21 5.65 -9.86
N VAL A 162 -12.17 4.82 -9.44
CA VAL A 162 -13.40 5.28 -8.79
C VAL A 162 -13.22 5.54 -7.30
N VAL A 163 -12.16 5.01 -6.67
CA VAL A 163 -11.89 5.16 -5.25
C VAL A 163 -11.18 6.47 -4.93
N GLY A 164 -10.03 6.75 -5.55
CA GLY A 164 -9.27 7.99 -5.32
C GLY A 164 -8.80 8.14 -3.88
N CYS A 165 -7.97 7.21 -3.40
CA CYS A 165 -7.60 7.09 -1.99
C CYS A 165 -6.24 7.71 -1.61
N LEU A 166 -5.49 8.28 -2.55
CA LEU A 166 -4.17 8.84 -2.26
C LEU A 166 -4.24 10.26 -1.73
N ASN A 167 -3.57 10.51 -0.63
CA ASN A 167 -3.46 11.83 -0.03
C ASN A 167 -2.30 12.61 -0.66
N ARG A 168 -2.57 13.88 -0.99
CA ARG A 168 -1.54 14.85 -1.36
C ARG A 168 -1.09 15.61 -0.12
N HIS A 169 0.20 15.73 0.01
CA HIS A 169 0.86 16.42 1.11
C HIS A 169 1.73 17.57 0.58
N MET A 170 2.06 18.50 1.48
CA MET A 170 3.04 19.55 1.22
C MET A 170 4.22 19.35 2.15
N SER A 171 5.43 19.34 1.61
CA SER A 171 6.66 19.36 2.39
C SER A 171 6.85 20.71 3.08
N ASN A 172 7.79 20.80 4.03
CA ASN A 172 8.03 22.03 4.77
C ASN A 172 8.59 23.17 3.89
N ASP A 173 9.18 22.84 2.75
CA ASP A 173 9.67 23.76 1.73
C ASP A 173 8.63 24.12 0.65
N GLY A 174 7.41 23.61 0.78
CA GLY A 174 6.29 23.92 -0.11
C GLY A 174 6.18 23.03 -1.35
N GLU A 175 6.98 21.99 -1.48
CA GLU A 175 6.81 20.99 -2.55
C GLU A 175 5.63 20.07 -2.27
N ALA A 176 4.81 19.84 -3.29
CA ALA A 176 3.74 18.84 -3.20
C ALA A 176 4.31 17.44 -3.46
N TYR A 177 3.84 16.47 -2.68
CA TYR A 177 4.13 15.05 -2.89
C TYR A 177 2.93 14.18 -2.54
N ILE A 178 2.91 12.95 -3.04
CA ILE A 178 1.91 11.95 -2.72
C ILE A 178 2.60 10.83 -1.98
N SER A 179 2.06 10.49 -0.80
CA SER A 179 2.55 9.39 0.01
C SER A 179 1.37 8.60 0.53
N PRO A 180 1.25 7.33 0.12
CA PRO A 180 0.19 6.45 0.62
C PRO A 180 0.44 5.97 2.05
N ASP A 181 1.67 6.06 2.55
CA ASP A 181 2.11 5.54 3.84
C ASP A 181 2.47 6.60 4.88
N GLN A 182 2.22 7.89 4.60
CA GLN A 182 2.59 8.95 5.55
C GLN A 182 1.95 8.76 6.93
N SER A 183 0.72 8.32 6.97
CA SER A 183 0.02 8.02 8.22
C SER A 183 0.65 6.84 8.97
N GLU A 184 1.17 5.86 8.24
CA GLU A 184 1.89 4.73 8.81
C GLU A 184 3.24 5.17 9.41
N VAL A 185 3.97 6.06 8.72
CA VAL A 185 5.20 6.68 9.24
C VAL A 185 4.91 7.49 10.51
N MET A 186 3.82 8.27 10.53
CA MET A 186 3.39 8.99 11.73
C MET A 186 3.09 8.03 12.87
N ALA A 187 2.36 6.96 12.61
CA ALA A 187 2.05 5.94 13.62
C ALA A 187 3.34 5.25 14.13
N ALA A 188 4.28 4.93 13.25
CA ALA A 188 5.57 4.34 13.63
C ALA A 188 6.41 5.29 14.49
N LEU A 189 6.49 6.58 14.15
CA LEU A 189 7.16 7.60 14.95
C LEU A 189 6.51 7.74 16.33
N LYS A 190 5.18 7.73 16.37
CA LYS A 190 4.44 7.80 17.64
C LYS A 190 4.73 6.61 18.54
N ARG A 191 4.63 5.40 18.01
CA ARG A 191 4.88 4.15 18.77
C ARG A 191 6.35 4.02 19.19
N GLY A 192 7.26 4.19 18.23
CA GLY A 192 8.68 3.94 18.45
C GLY A 192 9.38 5.02 19.28
N PHE A 193 9.02 6.27 19.08
CA PHE A 193 9.75 7.42 19.63
C PHE A 193 8.88 8.38 20.44
N ASN A 194 7.59 8.11 20.60
CA ASN A 194 6.61 9.01 21.18
C ASN A 194 6.58 10.40 20.49
N ILE A 195 6.87 10.45 19.21
CA ILE A 195 6.83 11.67 18.39
C ILE A 195 5.49 11.74 17.67
N ASP A 196 4.67 12.71 18.02
CA ASP A 196 3.36 13.00 17.43
C ASP A 196 3.40 14.40 16.79
N ASP A 197 4.22 14.54 15.76
CA ASP A 197 4.50 15.82 15.09
C ASP A 197 4.44 15.64 13.57
N MET A 198 3.46 16.29 12.96
CA MET A 198 3.25 16.19 11.51
C MET A 198 4.38 16.83 10.70
N ALA A 199 4.95 17.94 11.16
CA ALA A 199 6.05 18.60 10.45
C ALA A 199 7.30 17.70 10.42
N PHE A 200 7.59 17.02 11.52
CA PHE A 200 8.67 16.06 11.59
C PHE A 200 8.37 14.79 10.78
N THR A 201 7.15 14.29 10.84
CA THR A 201 6.71 13.15 10.02
C THR A 201 6.95 13.41 8.53
N LYS A 202 6.58 14.59 8.04
CA LYS A 202 6.82 14.99 6.65
C LYS A 202 8.30 15.05 6.29
N GLN A 203 9.12 15.60 7.18
CA GLN A 203 10.55 15.69 6.98
C GLN A 203 11.16 14.29 6.82
N VAL A 204 10.80 13.35 7.69
CA VAL A 204 11.25 11.95 7.62
C VAL A 204 10.74 11.30 6.34
N GLN A 205 9.43 11.43 6.03
CA GLN A 205 8.84 10.80 4.85
C GLN A 205 9.41 11.36 3.55
N LYS A 206 9.53 12.68 3.43
CA LYS A 206 10.11 13.30 2.24
C LYS A 206 11.55 12.84 2.02
N ARG A 207 12.36 12.80 3.08
CA ARG A 207 13.74 12.33 3.02
C ARG A 207 13.85 10.86 2.63
N ALA A 208 12.98 10.00 3.20
CA ALA A 208 12.88 8.60 2.82
C ALA A 208 12.54 8.43 1.33
N MET A 209 11.57 9.20 0.84
CA MET A 209 11.18 9.20 -0.57
C MET A 209 12.33 9.67 -1.49
N ASP A 210 13.08 10.71 -1.11
CA ASP A 210 14.22 11.21 -1.88
C ASP A 210 15.36 10.19 -1.99
N LEU A 211 15.53 9.36 -0.95
CA LEU A 211 16.47 8.24 -0.95
C LEU A 211 15.93 7.00 -1.71
N GLY A 212 14.64 6.92 -1.89
CA GLY A 212 13.94 5.76 -2.47
C GLY A 212 13.86 4.59 -1.50
N ILE A 213 13.53 4.87 -0.23
CA ILE A 213 13.35 3.86 0.82
C ILE A 213 11.96 3.92 1.43
N THR A 214 11.54 2.83 2.07
CA THR A 214 10.28 2.76 2.83
C THR A 214 10.42 3.51 4.16
N GLY A 215 9.58 4.53 4.37
CA GLY A 215 9.64 5.37 5.56
C GLY A 215 9.23 4.63 6.83
N THR A 216 8.20 3.80 6.77
CA THR A 216 7.69 3.05 7.93
C THR A 216 8.70 2.04 8.44
N GLU A 217 9.28 1.23 7.54
CA GLU A 217 10.29 0.24 7.92
C GLU A 217 11.59 0.91 8.38
N PHE A 218 11.97 2.04 7.78
CA PHE A 218 13.10 2.84 8.25
C PHE A 218 12.91 3.26 9.71
N VAL A 219 11.76 3.82 10.08
CA VAL A 219 11.49 4.25 11.46
C VAL A 219 11.61 3.08 12.44
N THR A 220 11.10 1.91 12.07
CA THR A 220 11.19 0.69 12.90
C THR A 220 12.64 0.22 13.05
N ALA A 221 13.40 0.18 11.94
CA ALA A 221 14.81 -0.19 11.96
C ALA A 221 15.66 0.82 12.75
N ALA A 222 15.39 2.13 12.59
CA ALA A 222 16.04 3.18 13.36
C ALA A 222 15.82 3.02 14.87
N LYS A 223 14.58 2.75 15.29
CA LYS A 223 14.26 2.46 16.69
C LYS A 223 15.06 1.30 17.23
N MET A 224 15.07 0.20 16.48
CA MET A 224 15.78 -1.02 16.88
C MET A 224 17.29 -0.78 16.98
N TYR A 225 17.90 -0.14 15.98
CA TYR A 225 19.33 0.16 15.98
C TYR A 225 19.72 1.08 17.13
N LEU A 226 19.01 2.19 17.33
CA LEU A 226 19.30 3.12 18.44
C LEU A 226 19.13 2.47 19.81
N SER A 227 18.17 1.54 19.95
CA SER A 227 17.98 0.76 21.16
C SER A 227 19.13 -0.25 21.36
N ALA A 228 19.56 -0.94 20.31
CA ALA A 228 20.66 -1.90 20.35
C ALA A 228 21.98 -1.24 20.80
N GLU A 229 22.24 -0.05 20.27
CA GLU A 229 23.46 0.72 20.54
C GLU A 229 23.38 1.60 21.81
N GLY A 230 22.25 1.63 22.50
CA GLY A 230 22.06 2.52 23.65
C GLY A 230 22.16 4.02 23.30
N LYS A 231 21.90 4.38 22.06
CA LYS A 231 22.00 5.77 21.56
C LYS A 231 20.74 6.57 21.87
N ARG A 232 20.88 7.91 21.81
CA ARG A 232 19.74 8.82 21.97
C ARG A 232 18.66 8.52 20.94
N GLN A 233 17.41 8.51 21.38
CA GLN A 233 16.23 8.20 20.58
C GLN A 233 15.41 9.47 20.34
N ASP A 234 16.01 10.43 19.67
CA ASP A 234 15.44 11.74 19.40
C ASP A 234 15.39 12.04 17.91
N ARG A 235 14.83 13.20 17.55
CA ARG A 235 14.68 13.66 16.17
C ARG A 235 16.01 13.78 15.42
N GLU A 236 17.02 14.27 16.10
CA GLU A 236 18.35 14.46 15.52
C GLU A 236 18.97 13.12 15.16
N SER A 237 18.87 12.14 16.05
CA SER A 237 19.37 10.79 15.80
C SER A 237 18.65 10.12 14.63
N ILE A 238 17.32 10.30 14.50
CA ILE A 238 16.55 9.74 13.37
C ILE A 238 16.99 10.36 12.05
N LEU A 239 17.13 11.69 12.00
CA LEU A 239 17.60 12.38 10.79
C LEU A 239 19.05 12.05 10.46
N GLY A 240 19.91 11.91 11.47
CA GLY A 240 21.29 11.47 11.32
C GLY A 240 21.38 10.09 10.66
N LEU A 241 20.51 9.16 11.01
CA LEU A 241 20.47 7.83 10.36
C LEU A 241 20.05 7.90 8.89
N LEU A 242 19.14 8.81 8.51
CA LEU A 242 18.84 9.05 7.09
C LEU A 242 20.05 9.60 6.32
N GLU A 243 20.82 10.47 6.95
CA GLU A 243 22.07 10.98 6.37
C GLU A 243 23.13 9.87 6.22
N GLU A 244 23.28 9.01 7.24
CA GLU A 244 24.15 7.83 7.17
C GLU A 244 23.76 6.88 6.01
N ILE A 245 22.45 6.70 5.78
CA ILE A 245 21.94 5.93 4.63
C ILE A 245 22.30 6.63 3.32
N ASP A 246 22.11 7.94 3.25
CA ASP A 246 22.45 8.73 2.04
C ASP A 246 23.96 8.65 1.71
N GLN A 247 24.79 8.69 2.71
CA GLN A 247 26.26 8.57 2.56
C GLN A 247 26.72 7.12 2.32
N GLY A 248 25.86 6.13 2.59
CA GLY A 248 26.17 4.71 2.42
C GLY A 248 27.19 4.17 3.41
N THR A 249 27.27 4.77 4.60
CA THR A 249 28.17 4.34 5.68
C THR A 249 27.81 2.94 6.19
N LEU A 250 28.68 2.33 7.01
CA LEU A 250 28.37 1.02 7.62
C LEU A 250 27.09 1.10 8.49
N THR A 251 26.94 2.15 9.29
CA THR A 251 25.74 2.43 10.07
C THR A 251 24.50 2.54 9.18
N GLY A 252 24.59 3.37 8.13
CA GLY A 252 23.49 3.54 7.18
C GLY A 252 23.10 2.24 6.48
N ARG A 253 24.07 1.43 6.07
CA ARG A 253 23.82 0.11 5.46
C ARG A 253 23.18 -0.85 6.45
N LEU A 254 23.62 -0.85 7.71
CA LEU A 254 23.05 -1.69 8.75
C LEU A 254 21.58 -1.33 9.02
N VAL A 255 21.27 -0.06 9.23
CA VAL A 255 19.88 0.40 9.41
C VAL A 255 19.04 0.06 8.18
N ALA A 256 19.60 0.24 6.99
CA ALA A 256 18.91 -0.07 5.73
C ALA A 256 18.81 -1.58 5.42
N SER A 257 19.42 -2.45 6.21
CA SER A 257 19.23 -3.91 6.13
C SER A 257 17.94 -4.39 6.81
N ARG A 258 17.10 -3.45 7.24
CA ARG A 258 15.85 -3.67 7.97
C ARG A 258 16.08 -4.23 9.37
N THR A 259 14.99 -4.54 10.05
CA THR A 259 15.01 -5.15 11.39
C THR A 259 15.69 -6.51 11.40
N GLU A 260 15.51 -7.28 10.35
CA GLU A 260 16.13 -8.60 10.21
C GLU A 260 17.67 -8.54 10.17
N GLY A 261 18.22 -7.54 9.47
CA GLY A 261 19.69 -7.36 9.42
C GLY A 261 20.26 -6.92 10.76
N ILE A 262 19.55 -6.05 11.47
CA ILE A 262 19.91 -5.60 12.82
C ILE A 262 19.90 -6.78 13.80
N LEU A 263 18.83 -7.59 13.80
CA LEU A 263 18.75 -8.78 14.67
C LEU A 263 19.84 -9.81 14.39
N ARG A 264 20.28 -9.96 13.14
CA ARG A 264 21.41 -10.84 12.81
C ARG A 264 22.72 -10.35 13.40
N LEU A 265 22.89 -9.04 13.53
CA LEU A 265 24.09 -8.46 14.15
C LEU A 265 24.04 -8.53 15.67
N TYR A 266 22.86 -8.51 16.26
CA TYR A 266 22.64 -8.54 17.72
C TYR A 266 21.79 -9.76 18.11
N PRO A 267 22.28 -11.01 17.88
CA PRO A 267 21.48 -12.23 18.06
C PRO A 267 21.04 -12.47 19.51
N ASP A 268 21.83 -12.01 20.46
CA ASP A 268 21.59 -12.22 21.89
C ASP A 268 20.70 -11.13 22.54
N ARG A 269 20.25 -10.15 21.75
CA ARG A 269 19.43 -9.04 22.22
C ARG A 269 17.94 -9.36 22.06
N GLU A 270 17.41 -10.27 22.90
CA GLU A 270 16.00 -10.65 22.91
C GLU A 270 15.06 -9.46 23.20
N ASP A 271 15.56 -8.44 23.90
CA ASP A 271 14.83 -7.20 24.20
C ASP A 271 14.50 -6.36 22.94
N LEU A 272 15.16 -6.61 21.82
CA LEU A 272 14.87 -5.95 20.54
C LEU A 272 13.67 -6.59 19.81
N VAL A 273 13.37 -7.86 20.07
CA VAL A 273 12.28 -8.58 19.39
C VAL A 273 10.91 -7.93 19.61
N PRO A 274 10.54 -7.46 20.81
CA PRO A 274 9.30 -6.72 21.03
C PRO A 274 9.20 -5.40 20.24
N LEU A 275 10.34 -4.81 19.86
CA LEU A 275 10.37 -3.58 19.06
C LEU A 275 9.93 -3.82 17.60
N LEU A 276 9.88 -5.08 17.15
CA LEU A 276 9.34 -5.44 15.83
C LEU A 276 7.84 -5.14 15.70
N ASP A 277 7.16 -4.92 16.80
CA ASP A 277 5.72 -4.68 16.93
C ASP A 277 4.84 -5.71 16.16
N ARG A 278 5.46 -6.81 15.71
CA ARG A 278 4.75 -7.94 15.11
C ARG A 278 3.84 -8.60 16.13
N LYS A 279 4.25 -8.56 17.40
CA LYS A 279 3.49 -9.18 18.48
C LYS A 279 2.30 -8.33 18.89
N ALA A 280 2.42 -7.01 18.89
CA ALA A 280 1.27 -6.13 19.09
C ALA A 280 0.27 -6.25 17.95
N ILE A 281 0.76 -6.31 16.69
CA ILE A 281 -0.10 -6.61 15.53
C ILE A 281 -0.64 -8.04 15.62
N ASP A 282 0.14 -9.03 16.05
CA ASP A 282 -0.29 -10.41 16.18
C ASP A 282 -1.13 -10.65 17.44
N ASP A 283 -0.91 -9.94 18.55
CA ASP A 283 -1.74 -10.04 19.78
C ASP A 283 -3.03 -9.23 19.67
N GLU A 284 -3.04 -8.06 19.04
CA GLU A 284 -4.26 -7.38 18.60
C GLU A 284 -4.95 -8.12 17.44
N MET A 285 -4.22 -8.93 16.69
CA MET A 285 -4.68 -9.79 15.61
C MET A 285 -4.69 -11.27 16.00
N ARG A 286 -4.59 -11.65 17.26
CA ARG A 286 -4.96 -12.98 17.71
C ARG A 286 -6.47 -13.12 17.57
N PHE A 287 -6.82 -13.63 16.41
CA PHE A 287 -8.16 -14.09 16.14
C PHE A 287 -8.40 -15.36 16.96
N ASP A 288 -9.19 -15.24 17.98
CA ASP A 288 -10.03 -16.33 18.40
C ASP A 288 -11.04 -16.53 17.26
N ILE A 289 -10.72 -17.43 16.33
CA ILE A 289 -11.57 -17.73 15.17
C ILE A 289 -12.77 -18.49 15.71
N ARG A 290 -13.75 -17.75 16.20
CA ARG A 290 -15.07 -18.32 16.46
C ARG A 290 -15.85 -18.34 15.17
N LEU A 291 -15.88 -19.48 14.54
CA LEU A 291 -16.57 -19.83 13.30
C LEU A 291 -18.12 -19.74 13.37
N GLU A 292 -18.69 -18.84 14.16
CA GLU A 292 -20.11 -18.91 14.52
C GLU A 292 -21.06 -17.98 13.75
N ARG A 293 -20.65 -17.26 12.71
CA ARG A 293 -21.60 -16.47 11.92
C ARG A 293 -21.48 -16.77 10.43
N ILE A 294 -22.37 -17.59 9.99
CA ILE A 294 -22.65 -17.85 8.58
C ILE A 294 -23.67 -16.81 8.11
N ASP A 295 -23.29 -15.97 7.14
CA ASP A 295 -24.28 -15.26 6.32
C ASP A 295 -24.99 -16.32 5.47
N GLU A 296 -26.31 -16.44 5.57
CA GLU A 296 -27.09 -17.44 4.82
C GLU A 296 -26.91 -17.32 3.30
N ARG A 297 -26.49 -16.17 2.81
CA ARG A 297 -26.11 -15.93 1.41
C ARG A 297 -24.76 -16.53 1.05
N TYR A 298 -23.88 -16.71 2.03
CA TYR A 298 -22.57 -17.33 1.92
C TYR A 298 -22.53 -18.46 2.93
N ARG A 299 -22.65 -19.69 2.47
CA ARG A 299 -22.70 -20.89 3.33
C ARG A 299 -21.49 -21.14 4.23
N SER A 300 -20.53 -20.22 4.28
CA SER A 300 -19.41 -20.24 5.22
C SER A 300 -18.88 -18.82 5.40
N VAL A 301 -18.52 -18.44 6.62
CA VAL A 301 -17.54 -17.38 6.84
C VAL A 301 -16.32 -17.84 6.06
N PRO A 302 -15.78 -17.01 5.13
CA PRO A 302 -14.61 -17.44 4.40
C PRO A 302 -13.52 -17.73 5.41
N ASP A 303 -12.97 -18.93 5.36
CA ASP A 303 -11.69 -19.21 5.97
C ASP A 303 -10.71 -18.11 5.55
N ILE A 304 -9.85 -17.69 6.45
CA ILE A 304 -8.89 -16.63 6.17
C ILE A 304 -7.99 -17.00 4.99
N GLU A 305 -7.70 -18.29 4.79
CA GLU A 305 -6.97 -18.76 3.62
C GLU A 305 -7.79 -18.61 2.34
N TYR A 306 -9.07 -18.90 2.39
CA TYR A 306 -9.96 -18.68 1.25
C TYR A 306 -10.07 -17.20 0.89
N LEU A 307 -10.12 -16.33 1.89
CA LEU A 307 -10.07 -14.88 1.64
C LEU A 307 -8.74 -14.45 1.02
N TYR A 308 -7.65 -15.06 1.45
CA TYR A 308 -6.33 -14.81 0.87
C TYR A 308 -6.26 -15.25 -0.59
N ASP A 309 -6.79 -16.41 -0.93
CA ASP A 309 -6.90 -16.86 -2.33
C ASP A 309 -7.76 -15.91 -3.19
N GLN A 310 -8.83 -15.34 -2.63
CA GLN A 310 -9.61 -14.30 -3.31
C GLN A 310 -8.78 -13.04 -3.59
N ILE A 311 -7.88 -12.65 -2.69
CA ILE A 311 -6.95 -11.53 -2.91
C ILE A 311 -6.02 -11.86 -4.09
N PHE A 312 -5.51 -13.08 -4.19
CA PHE A 312 -4.71 -13.50 -5.36
C PHE A 312 -5.48 -13.38 -6.67
N VAL A 313 -6.76 -13.77 -6.71
CA VAL A 313 -7.61 -13.56 -7.89
C VAL A 313 -7.68 -12.07 -8.23
N LEU A 314 -8.00 -11.25 -7.23
CA LEU A 314 -8.18 -9.80 -7.39
C LEU A 314 -6.90 -9.16 -7.97
N GLU A 315 -5.75 -9.46 -7.41
CA GLU A 315 -4.45 -8.91 -7.83
C GLU A 315 -4.04 -9.41 -9.21
N ASN A 316 -4.22 -10.70 -9.51
CA ASN A 316 -3.91 -11.26 -10.84
C ASN A 316 -4.82 -10.71 -11.95
N LEU A 317 -6.03 -10.31 -11.63
CA LEU A 317 -6.91 -9.60 -12.56
C LEU A 317 -6.56 -8.11 -12.70
N GLY A 318 -5.60 -7.60 -11.92
CA GLY A 318 -5.15 -6.21 -11.96
C GLY A 318 -6.06 -5.24 -11.21
N PHE A 319 -6.91 -5.72 -10.32
CA PHE A 319 -7.69 -4.85 -9.44
C PHE A 319 -6.83 -4.31 -8.31
N CYS A 320 -7.17 -3.12 -7.84
CA CYS A 320 -6.54 -2.54 -6.68
C CYS A 320 -6.94 -3.30 -5.40
N ILE A 321 -5.96 -3.62 -4.54
CA ILE A 321 -6.21 -4.31 -3.28
C ILE A 321 -7.23 -3.58 -2.38
N PHE A 322 -7.33 -2.25 -2.46
CA PHE A 322 -8.32 -1.50 -1.66
C PHE A 322 -9.76 -1.71 -2.13
N THR A 323 -9.99 -2.20 -3.35
CA THR A 323 -11.34 -2.59 -3.79
C THR A 323 -11.83 -3.87 -3.16
N SER A 324 -10.96 -4.62 -2.48
CA SER A 324 -11.31 -5.87 -1.79
C SER A 324 -12.42 -5.71 -0.75
N PHE A 325 -12.51 -4.55 -0.08
CA PHE A 325 -13.60 -4.25 0.86
C PHE A 325 -15.01 -4.24 0.22
N ALA A 326 -15.08 -4.05 -1.10
CA ALA A 326 -16.34 -4.08 -1.84
C ALA A 326 -16.53 -5.35 -2.66
N LEU A 327 -15.44 -5.93 -3.14
CA LEU A 327 -15.48 -6.99 -4.13
C LEU A 327 -15.37 -8.40 -3.55
N LEU A 328 -14.55 -8.57 -2.50
CA LEU A 328 -14.34 -9.87 -1.90
C LEU A 328 -15.48 -10.21 -0.94
N ASN A 329 -15.69 -11.50 -0.71
CA ASN A 329 -16.83 -12.01 0.06
C ASN A 329 -18.18 -11.44 -0.41
N ASN A 330 -18.26 -11.05 -1.68
CA ASN A 330 -19.46 -10.57 -2.36
C ASN A 330 -19.68 -11.40 -3.63
N ARG A 331 -20.63 -12.33 -3.58
CA ARG A 331 -20.86 -13.28 -4.65
C ARG A 331 -21.10 -12.60 -6.00
N GLU A 332 -21.96 -11.57 -6.04
CA GLU A 332 -22.24 -10.85 -7.30
C GLU A 332 -20.96 -10.22 -7.86
N ALA A 333 -20.16 -9.57 -7.01
CA ALA A 333 -18.89 -8.95 -7.45
C ALA A 333 -17.91 -9.98 -8.01
N MET A 334 -17.79 -11.14 -7.34
CA MET A 334 -16.89 -12.22 -7.75
C MET A 334 -17.32 -12.83 -9.09
N GLU A 335 -18.62 -13.05 -9.31
CA GLU A 335 -19.16 -13.47 -10.60
C GLU A 335 -18.90 -12.43 -11.70
N LEU A 336 -19.11 -11.14 -11.42
CA LEU A 336 -18.82 -10.05 -12.36
C LEU A 336 -17.31 -9.96 -12.72
N MET A 337 -16.42 -10.24 -11.78
CA MET A 337 -14.98 -10.28 -12.07
C MET A 337 -14.64 -11.39 -13.07
N ALA A 338 -15.23 -12.59 -12.93
CA ALA A 338 -15.06 -13.69 -13.86
C ALA A 338 -15.67 -13.38 -15.24
N GLU A 339 -16.85 -12.74 -15.28
CA GLU A 339 -17.45 -12.25 -16.53
C GLU A 339 -16.53 -11.25 -17.25
N LEU A 340 -15.97 -10.27 -16.52
CA LEU A 340 -15.03 -9.30 -17.10
C LEU A 340 -13.81 -9.98 -17.70
N PHE A 341 -13.26 -10.99 -17.03
CA PHE A 341 -12.17 -11.78 -17.59
C PHE A 341 -12.60 -12.49 -18.88
N THR A 342 -13.76 -13.14 -18.88
CA THR A 342 -14.32 -13.82 -20.05
C THR A 342 -14.52 -12.86 -21.22
N TYR A 343 -15.16 -11.71 -21.00
CA TYR A 343 -15.42 -10.72 -22.04
C TYR A 343 -14.13 -10.06 -22.58
N ARG A 344 -13.13 -9.91 -21.71
CA ARG A 344 -11.84 -9.36 -22.09
C ARG A 344 -11.04 -10.33 -22.96
N THR A 345 -10.97 -11.59 -22.55
CA THR A 345 -10.03 -12.58 -23.11
C THR A 345 -10.69 -13.50 -24.13
N GLY A 346 -12.00 -13.71 -24.04
CA GLY A 346 -12.75 -14.75 -24.79
C GLY A 346 -12.65 -16.14 -24.15
N VAL A 347 -11.89 -16.27 -23.05
CA VAL A 347 -11.79 -17.54 -22.31
C VAL A 347 -12.94 -17.60 -21.31
N LYS A 348 -13.88 -18.52 -21.57
CA LYS A 348 -15.02 -18.74 -20.67
C LYS A 348 -14.51 -19.27 -19.34
N THR A 349 -14.82 -18.53 -18.28
CA THR A 349 -14.35 -18.85 -16.94
C THR A 349 -15.40 -18.43 -15.91
N ASP A 350 -15.48 -19.14 -14.81
CA ASP A 350 -16.24 -18.76 -13.62
C ASP A 350 -15.29 -18.42 -12.46
N PHE A 351 -15.85 -17.95 -11.36
CA PHE A 351 -15.05 -17.53 -10.22
C PHE A 351 -14.37 -18.71 -9.52
N ILE A 352 -14.96 -19.89 -9.53
CA ILE A 352 -14.36 -21.10 -8.92
C ILE A 352 -13.08 -21.47 -9.66
N GLN A 353 -13.10 -21.45 -10.99
CA GLN A 353 -11.92 -21.69 -11.81
C GLN A 353 -10.81 -20.64 -11.58
N LEU A 354 -11.19 -19.37 -11.39
CA LEU A 354 -10.23 -18.33 -11.01
C LEU A 354 -9.61 -18.58 -9.64
N MET A 355 -10.38 -19.07 -8.68
CA MET A 355 -9.90 -19.45 -7.35
C MET A 355 -8.93 -20.63 -7.40
N GLU A 356 -9.26 -21.67 -8.18
CA GLU A 356 -8.37 -22.83 -8.39
C GLU A 356 -7.04 -22.39 -9.01
N TYR A 357 -7.10 -21.50 -9.99
CA TYR A 357 -5.89 -20.92 -10.59
C TYR A 357 -5.07 -20.11 -9.58
N ALA A 358 -5.70 -19.26 -8.80
CA ALA A 358 -5.04 -18.46 -7.77
C ALA A 358 -4.35 -19.34 -6.72
N LYS A 359 -5.03 -20.38 -6.26
CA LYS A 359 -4.47 -21.38 -5.34
C LYS A 359 -3.23 -22.05 -5.94
N SER A 360 -3.32 -22.49 -7.20
CA SER A 360 -2.17 -23.06 -7.92
C SER A 360 -0.99 -22.08 -8.06
N CYS A 361 -1.25 -20.77 -8.25
CA CYS A 361 -0.22 -19.76 -8.28
C CYS A 361 0.48 -19.64 -6.91
N ARG A 362 -0.29 -19.56 -5.84
CA ARG A 362 0.23 -19.49 -4.46
C ARG A 362 1.08 -20.71 -4.11
N GLU A 363 0.62 -21.91 -4.46
CA GLU A 363 1.38 -23.14 -4.24
C GLU A 363 2.72 -23.15 -4.99
N LYS A 364 2.76 -22.61 -6.21
CA LYS A 364 4.01 -22.45 -6.99
C LYS A 364 4.96 -21.44 -6.36
N GLU A 365 4.44 -20.33 -5.84
CA GLU A 365 5.25 -19.34 -5.12
C GLU A 365 5.85 -19.94 -3.86
N MET A 366 5.05 -20.65 -3.05
CA MET A 366 5.53 -21.35 -1.85
C MET A 366 6.63 -22.35 -2.18
N LYS A 367 6.44 -23.16 -3.23
CA LYS A 367 7.45 -24.11 -3.66
C LYS A 367 8.73 -23.42 -4.15
N TYR A 368 8.61 -22.33 -4.89
CA TYR A 368 9.78 -21.56 -5.33
C TYR A 368 10.56 -20.99 -4.14
N GLU A 369 9.88 -20.48 -3.12
CA GLU A 369 10.51 -19.97 -1.91
C GLU A 369 11.24 -21.09 -1.15
N GLU A 370 10.63 -22.26 -1.03
CA GLU A 370 11.22 -23.45 -0.41
C GLU A 370 12.47 -23.92 -1.17
N ASP A 371 12.35 -24.12 -2.49
CA ASP A 371 13.42 -24.60 -3.36
C ASP A 371 14.65 -23.65 -3.36
N ASN A 372 14.46 -22.36 -3.09
CA ASN A 372 15.50 -21.35 -3.07
C ASN A 372 15.93 -20.95 -1.64
N SER A 373 15.48 -21.64 -0.62
CA SER A 373 15.75 -21.33 0.80
C SER A 373 15.39 -19.88 1.17
N ILE A 374 14.41 -19.33 0.49
CA ILE A 374 13.84 -18.01 0.81
C ILE A 374 12.89 -18.20 1.98
N ARG A 375 12.87 -17.21 2.90
CA ARG A 375 11.87 -17.22 3.96
C ARG A 375 10.49 -17.34 3.35
N ASN A 376 9.73 -18.37 3.78
CA ASN A 376 8.41 -18.64 3.26
C ASN A 376 7.44 -17.48 3.56
N MET A 377 7.39 -16.53 2.63
CA MET A 377 6.53 -15.34 2.71
C MET A 377 5.10 -15.66 2.26
N SER A 378 4.96 -16.51 1.25
CA SER A 378 3.67 -16.87 0.63
C SER A 378 2.83 -17.77 1.53
N ALA A 379 3.44 -18.50 2.48
CA ALA A 379 2.73 -19.25 3.51
C ALA A 379 2.16 -18.36 4.65
N ASN A 380 2.68 -17.14 4.80
CA ASN A 380 2.22 -16.22 5.83
C ASN A 380 1.06 -15.37 5.31
N ILE A 381 -0.07 -15.46 5.98
CA ILE A 381 -1.23 -14.62 5.67
C ILE A 381 -0.87 -13.16 5.93
N PRO A 382 -0.91 -12.28 4.89
CA PRO A 382 -0.52 -10.89 5.04
C PRO A 382 -1.41 -10.14 6.04
N PRO A 383 -0.89 -9.13 6.74
CA PRO A 383 -1.67 -8.32 7.68
C PRO A 383 -2.94 -7.72 7.06
N PHE A 384 -2.88 -7.33 5.79
CA PHE A 384 -4.04 -6.78 5.08
C PHE A 384 -5.18 -7.79 4.94
N THR A 385 -4.89 -9.08 4.72
CA THR A 385 -5.90 -10.15 4.71
C THR A 385 -6.61 -10.25 6.05
N LYS A 386 -5.86 -10.12 7.14
CA LYS A 386 -6.42 -10.11 8.51
C LYS A 386 -7.34 -8.90 8.72
N VAL A 387 -7.01 -7.71 8.18
CA VAL A 387 -7.89 -6.53 8.19
C VAL A 387 -9.21 -6.81 7.48
N LEU A 388 -9.13 -7.40 6.29
CA LEU A 388 -10.32 -7.77 5.52
C LEU A 388 -11.17 -8.82 6.22
N TYR A 389 -10.53 -9.82 6.80
CA TYR A 389 -11.22 -10.85 7.56
C TYR A 389 -12.03 -10.22 8.70
N ARG A 390 -11.41 -9.34 9.50
CA ARG A 390 -12.12 -8.58 10.55
C ARG A 390 -13.25 -7.72 10.00
N TYR A 391 -13.04 -7.13 8.84
CA TYR A 391 -14.07 -6.32 8.21
C TYR A 391 -15.30 -7.15 7.82
N PHE A 392 -15.10 -8.37 7.33
CA PHE A 392 -16.18 -9.27 6.93
C PHE A 392 -16.78 -10.10 8.09
N GLU A 393 -16.09 -10.19 9.20
CA GLU A 393 -16.53 -10.84 10.41
C GLU A 393 -17.60 -9.98 11.13
N LYS A 394 -18.76 -9.82 10.50
CA LYS A 394 -19.88 -9.00 11.03
C LYS A 394 -20.76 -9.77 11.98
#